data_0c742cd7b8e48d71b833fedb5c6f2200
#
_entry.id   0c742cd7b8e48d71b833fedb5c6f2200
#
_cell.length_a   1.000
_cell.length_b   1.000
_cell.length_c   1.000
_cell.angle_alpha   90.00
_cell.angle_beta   90.00
_cell.angle_gamma   90.00
#
_symmetry.space_group_name_H-M   'P 1'
#
loop_
_entity.id
_entity.type
_entity.pdbx_description
1 polymer ?
#
loop_
_entity_poly.entity_id
_entity_poly.type
_entity_poly.pdbx_seq_one_letter_code
_entity_poly.pdbx_strand_id
1 'polypeptide(L)'
;MTDETLERASLARPTDVPVQRFPALEHLTLIQHGFTLRVPGLDVKTDRETALERIASYHQKVLQGLGSRVLRIAQQIHGNGVAAVDRGSPQKTPGVDALITNDPEVMLGIYVADCCAIYFVDPVRAVIGIAHSGRKGSEQNIAGMTLEHMVTGFGSAPEDLVVQLSPCIRPPFYEVDFAAQIVNQLQAGGVRQIYDCGDNTGADLERFYSYRMEKGSTGRMLAFLALTKGDRSLGPSSHHPEI
;
A
#
# COMPACT_ATOMS: atom_id res chain seq x y z
N MET A 1 -47.86 -4.58 -31.84
CA MET A 1 -46.77 -5.48 -31.45
C MET A 1 -45.59 -4.57 -31.16
N THR A 2 -45.47 -4.24 -29.90
CA THR A 2 -44.60 -3.24 -29.34
C THR A 2 -43.24 -3.87 -29.05
N ASP A 3 -42.26 -3.18 -29.49
CA ASP A 3 -40.83 -3.47 -29.36
C ASP A 3 -40.37 -3.23 -27.88
N GLU A 4 -40.24 -4.30 -27.11
CA GLU A 4 -39.80 -4.29 -25.72
C GLU A 4 -38.49 -5.10 -25.56
N THR A 5 -37.53 -4.84 -26.45
CA THR A 5 -36.20 -5.49 -26.40
C THR A 5 -35.07 -4.46 -26.41
N LEU A 6 -35.19 -3.44 -25.59
CA LEU A 6 -34.11 -2.49 -25.36
C LEU A 6 -33.77 -2.41 -23.87
N GLU A 7 -32.47 -2.58 -23.59
CA GLU A 7 -31.78 -2.17 -22.37
C GLU A 7 -31.94 -3.02 -21.10
N ARG A 8 -31.40 -4.21 -21.13
CA ARG A 8 -30.65 -4.67 -19.95
C ARG A 8 -29.17 -4.33 -20.14
N ALA A 9 -28.86 -3.05 -20.19
CA ALA A 9 -27.53 -2.61 -19.81
C ALA A 9 -27.34 -3.05 -18.36
N SER A 10 -26.46 -4.02 -18.14
CA SER A 10 -26.00 -4.43 -16.82
C SER A 10 -25.43 -3.19 -16.13
N LEU A 11 -26.26 -2.54 -15.33
CA LEU A 11 -25.82 -1.58 -14.32
C LEU A 11 -24.93 -2.38 -13.38
N ALA A 12 -23.62 -2.37 -13.64
CA ALA A 12 -22.62 -2.83 -12.69
C ALA A 12 -22.97 -2.17 -11.34
N ARG A 13 -23.22 -3.00 -10.33
CA ARG A 13 -23.55 -2.50 -9.00
C ARG A 13 -22.41 -1.60 -8.55
N PRO A 14 -22.64 -0.37 -8.03
CA PRO A 14 -21.58 0.57 -7.65
C PRO A 14 -20.88 0.16 -6.35
N THR A 15 -20.57 -1.11 -6.16
CA THR A 15 -20.12 -1.66 -4.87
C THR A 15 -18.70 -2.22 -4.88
N ASP A 16 -18.09 -2.41 -6.03
CA ASP A 16 -16.78 -3.03 -6.10
C ASP A 16 -15.71 -1.97 -6.41
N VAL A 17 -14.88 -1.69 -5.41
CA VAL A 17 -13.67 -0.89 -5.62
C VAL A 17 -12.69 -1.73 -6.43
N PRO A 18 -12.27 -1.30 -7.63
CA PRO A 18 -11.22 -2.01 -8.33
C PRO A 18 -9.92 -2.00 -7.52
N VAL A 19 -9.23 -3.13 -7.50
CA VAL A 19 -7.96 -3.29 -6.77
C VAL A 19 -6.90 -3.79 -7.75
N GLN A 20 -5.82 -3.02 -7.87
CA GLN A 20 -4.63 -3.45 -8.60
C GLN A 20 -3.78 -4.36 -7.71
N ARG A 21 -3.34 -5.48 -8.28
CA ARG A 21 -2.35 -6.39 -7.70
C ARG A 21 -1.03 -6.22 -8.43
N PHE A 22 0.06 -6.58 -7.78
CA PHE A 22 1.39 -6.47 -8.36
C PHE A 22 1.99 -7.86 -8.58
N PRO A 23 2.31 -8.26 -9.83
CA PRO A 23 2.81 -9.60 -10.14
C PRO A 23 4.02 -10.01 -9.27
N ALA A 24 4.94 -9.07 -8.97
CA ALA A 24 6.09 -9.35 -8.13
C ALA A 24 5.73 -9.74 -6.69
N LEU A 25 4.58 -9.28 -6.19
CA LEU A 25 4.10 -9.61 -4.85
C LEU A 25 3.09 -10.76 -4.83
N GLU A 26 2.41 -11.06 -5.95
CA GLU A 26 1.43 -12.16 -6.04
C GLU A 26 2.07 -13.54 -5.86
N HIS A 27 3.37 -13.69 -6.18
CA HIS A 27 4.12 -14.92 -5.98
C HIS A 27 4.48 -15.19 -4.52
N LEU A 28 4.34 -14.20 -3.64
CA LEU A 28 4.65 -14.31 -2.22
C LEU A 28 3.42 -14.77 -1.43
N THR A 29 3.29 -16.07 -1.21
CA THR A 29 2.12 -16.67 -0.52
C THR A 29 1.97 -16.23 0.93
N LEU A 30 3.05 -15.68 1.52
CA LEU A 30 3.06 -15.19 2.89
C LEU A 30 2.38 -13.85 3.10
N ILE A 31 1.94 -13.14 2.03
CA ILE A 31 1.33 -11.83 2.13
C ILE A 31 -0.01 -11.72 1.40
N GLN A 32 -0.77 -10.72 1.81
CA GLN A 32 -1.90 -10.15 1.06
C GLN A 32 -1.59 -8.67 0.84
N HIS A 33 -1.77 -8.19 -0.38
CA HIS A 33 -1.49 -6.81 -0.76
C HIS A 33 -2.54 -6.29 -1.73
N GLY A 34 -2.53 -5.00 -1.98
CA GLY A 34 -3.28 -4.39 -3.06
C GLY A 34 -3.23 -2.87 -3.01
N PHE A 35 -3.68 -2.30 -4.10
CA PHE A 35 -3.78 -0.86 -4.31
C PHE A 35 -5.17 -0.56 -4.87
N THR A 36 -6.03 0.12 -4.07
CA THR A 36 -7.37 0.47 -4.54
C THR A 36 -7.27 1.50 -5.64
N LEU A 37 -8.15 1.39 -6.64
CA LEU A 37 -8.24 2.37 -7.71
C LEU A 37 -9.35 3.39 -7.40
N ARG A 38 -9.56 4.33 -8.30
CA ARG A 38 -10.68 5.28 -8.24
C ARG A 38 -12.01 4.53 -8.18
N VAL A 39 -12.90 4.97 -7.31
CA VAL A 39 -14.26 4.45 -7.21
C VAL A 39 -15.11 5.12 -8.30
N PRO A 40 -15.64 4.35 -9.27
CA PRO A 40 -16.44 4.93 -10.35
C PRO A 40 -17.70 5.64 -9.83
N GLY A 41 -17.97 6.83 -10.34
CA GLY A 41 -19.19 7.60 -10.02
C GLY A 41 -19.25 8.21 -8.61
N LEU A 42 -18.24 8.00 -7.77
CA LEU A 42 -18.19 8.61 -6.44
C LEU A 42 -17.67 10.05 -6.55
N ASP A 43 -18.46 11.02 -6.09
CA ASP A 43 -18.02 12.41 -5.96
C ASP A 43 -17.09 12.57 -4.76
N VAL A 44 -15.82 12.89 -5.06
CA VAL A 44 -14.76 13.15 -4.09
C VAL A 44 -14.07 14.49 -4.33
N LYS A 45 -14.72 15.39 -5.11
CA LYS A 45 -14.21 16.74 -5.39
C LYS A 45 -14.43 17.66 -4.18
N THR A 46 -13.64 17.42 -3.14
CA THR A 46 -13.75 18.15 -1.87
C THR A 46 -12.38 18.12 -1.17
N ASP A 47 -12.30 18.63 0.08
CA ASP A 47 -11.12 18.51 0.93
C ASP A 47 -10.79 17.03 1.25
N ARG A 48 -9.57 16.82 1.75
CA ARG A 48 -9.04 15.48 2.04
C ARG A 48 -9.88 14.70 3.03
N GLU A 49 -10.37 15.32 4.09
CA GLU A 49 -11.06 14.63 5.18
C GLU A 49 -12.42 14.15 4.71
N THR A 50 -13.22 15.05 4.12
CA THR A 50 -14.52 14.71 3.52
C THR A 50 -14.39 13.66 2.41
N ALA A 51 -13.35 13.74 1.56
CA ALA A 51 -13.11 12.76 0.52
C ALA A 51 -12.81 11.37 1.11
N LEU A 52 -12.00 11.29 2.18
CA LEU A 52 -11.71 10.04 2.87
C LEU A 52 -12.95 9.46 3.56
N GLU A 53 -13.80 10.28 4.15
CA GLU A 53 -15.08 9.83 4.73
C GLU A 53 -15.98 9.21 3.67
N ARG A 54 -16.12 9.86 2.50
CA ARG A 54 -16.92 9.33 1.38
C ARG A 54 -16.43 8.01 0.84
N ILE A 55 -15.10 7.79 0.82
CA ILE A 55 -14.46 6.56 0.34
C ILE A 55 -14.40 5.46 1.43
N ALA A 56 -14.47 5.81 2.71
CA ALA A 56 -14.19 4.90 3.82
C ALA A 56 -14.94 3.57 3.75
N SER A 57 -16.25 3.60 3.44
CA SER A 57 -17.06 2.38 3.33
C SER A 57 -16.63 1.46 2.20
N TYR A 58 -16.11 2.02 1.11
CA TYR A 58 -15.57 1.25 -0.02
C TYR A 58 -14.27 0.57 0.34
N HIS A 59 -13.31 1.30 0.94
CA HIS A 59 -12.06 0.72 1.43
C HIS A 59 -12.30 -0.35 2.49
N GLN A 60 -13.24 -0.10 3.41
CA GLN A 60 -13.59 -1.09 4.44
C GLN A 60 -14.09 -2.42 3.84
N LYS A 61 -14.91 -2.39 2.79
CA LYS A 61 -15.37 -3.61 2.10
C LYS A 61 -14.20 -4.40 1.51
N VAL A 62 -13.24 -3.71 0.86
CA VAL A 62 -12.03 -4.37 0.35
C VAL A 62 -11.26 -5.07 1.47
N LEU A 63 -11.04 -4.37 2.59
CA LEU A 63 -10.28 -4.90 3.72
C LEU A 63 -10.98 -6.05 4.43
N GLN A 64 -12.31 -6.00 4.56
CA GLN A 64 -13.12 -7.09 5.15
C GLN A 64 -13.00 -8.40 4.34
N GLY A 65 -12.89 -8.32 3.01
CA GLY A 65 -12.66 -9.48 2.15
C GLY A 65 -11.31 -10.18 2.36
N LEU A 66 -10.37 -9.53 3.07
CA LEU A 66 -9.02 -10.06 3.34
C LEU A 66 -8.88 -10.73 4.71
N GLY A 67 -9.97 -10.88 5.44
CA GLY A 67 -10.00 -11.47 6.78
C GLY A 67 -9.89 -10.43 7.90
N SER A 68 -10.20 -10.89 9.13
CA SER A 68 -10.20 -10.01 10.31
C SER A 68 -8.78 -9.66 10.72
N ARG A 69 -8.38 -8.40 10.48
CA ARG A 69 -7.13 -7.79 10.93
C ARG A 69 -7.37 -6.36 11.41
N VAL A 70 -6.47 -5.87 12.23
CA VAL A 70 -6.50 -4.46 12.66
C VAL A 70 -5.73 -3.61 11.67
N LEU A 71 -6.38 -2.61 11.08
CA LEU A 71 -5.72 -1.67 10.18
C LEU A 71 -4.88 -0.68 10.98
N ARG A 72 -3.62 -0.50 10.57
CA ARG A 72 -2.69 0.53 11.05
C ARG A 72 -2.30 1.42 9.89
N ILE A 73 -2.45 2.72 10.06
CA ILE A 73 -2.11 3.73 9.05
C ILE A 73 -1.10 4.73 9.60
N ALA A 74 -0.22 5.23 8.74
CA ALA A 74 0.65 6.35 9.07
C ALA A 74 -0.14 7.67 9.01
N GLN A 75 0.26 8.67 9.80
CA GLN A 75 -0.32 10.01 9.71
C GLN A 75 -0.03 10.68 8.36
N GLN A 76 1.14 10.39 7.80
CA GLN A 76 1.62 10.91 6.50
C GLN A 76 1.78 12.43 6.51
N ILE A 77 2.88 12.87 7.09
CA ILE A 77 3.26 14.29 7.19
C ILE A 77 4.23 14.73 6.08
N HIS A 78 4.52 13.83 5.12
CA HIS A 78 5.53 13.99 4.06
C HIS A 78 6.95 14.14 4.64
N GLY A 79 7.23 13.41 5.71
CA GLY A 79 8.53 13.32 6.37
C GLY A 79 9.25 12.01 6.03
N ASN A 80 10.15 11.60 6.92
CA ASN A 80 10.90 10.34 6.84
C ASN A 80 10.78 9.49 8.13
N GLY A 81 9.80 9.78 8.99
CA GLY A 81 9.55 9.01 10.20
C GLY A 81 9.04 7.61 9.89
N VAL A 82 9.56 6.61 10.60
CA VAL A 82 9.21 5.19 10.49
C VAL A 82 8.80 4.67 11.86
N ALA A 83 7.78 3.83 11.94
CA ALA A 83 7.36 3.18 13.18
C ALA A 83 7.15 1.67 12.99
N ALA A 84 7.62 0.88 13.95
CA ALA A 84 7.17 -0.49 14.12
C ALA A 84 5.81 -0.49 14.82
N VAL A 85 4.87 -1.28 14.31
CA VAL A 85 3.50 -1.35 14.83
C VAL A 85 3.04 -2.79 15.02
N ASP A 86 2.14 -2.98 15.98
CA ASP A 86 1.49 -4.25 16.32
C ASP A 86 -0.02 -4.05 16.52
N ARG A 87 -0.71 -5.11 16.99
CA ARG A 87 -2.15 -5.04 17.31
C ARG A 87 -2.48 -4.10 18.46
N GLY A 88 -1.54 -3.76 19.33
CA GLY A 88 -1.70 -2.82 20.45
C GLY A 88 -1.46 -1.36 20.07
N SER A 89 -0.86 -1.11 18.92
CA SER A 89 -0.55 0.23 18.43
C SER A 89 -1.82 1.02 18.07
N PRO A 90 -1.80 2.36 18.09
CA PRO A 90 -2.95 3.17 17.67
C PRO A 90 -3.27 2.93 16.20
N GLN A 91 -4.56 3.08 15.82
CA GLN A 91 -4.99 2.92 14.44
C GLN A 91 -4.23 3.85 13.48
N LYS A 92 -3.99 5.10 13.92
CA LYS A 92 -3.21 6.09 13.18
C LYS A 92 -1.97 6.46 13.99
N THR A 93 -0.78 6.11 13.47
CA THR A 93 0.50 6.42 14.12
C THR A 93 0.92 7.85 13.77
N PRO A 94 1.10 8.74 14.77
CA PRO A 94 1.43 10.14 14.52
C PRO A 94 2.88 10.32 14.08
N GLY A 95 3.15 11.38 13.29
CA GLY A 95 4.49 11.86 12.95
C GLY A 95 5.29 10.97 12.00
N VAL A 96 4.68 9.93 11.41
CA VAL A 96 5.38 8.99 10.54
C VAL A 96 4.77 8.90 9.15
N ASP A 97 5.59 8.48 8.20
CA ASP A 97 5.22 8.21 6.80
C ASP A 97 5.45 6.75 6.41
N ALA A 98 6.05 5.93 7.29
CA ALA A 98 6.22 4.50 7.07
C ALA A 98 5.87 3.69 8.32
N LEU A 99 5.37 2.46 8.07
CA LEU A 99 5.02 1.48 9.10
C LEU A 99 5.68 0.14 8.77
N ILE A 100 6.13 -0.58 9.80
CA ILE A 100 6.72 -1.92 9.69
C ILE A 100 6.04 -2.83 10.72
N THR A 101 5.83 -4.11 10.36
CA THR A 101 5.31 -5.12 11.29
C THR A 101 5.75 -6.52 10.92
N ASN A 102 5.79 -7.41 11.92
CA ASN A 102 5.81 -8.85 11.75
C ASN A 102 4.58 -9.52 12.41
N ASP A 103 3.57 -8.72 12.80
CA ASP A 103 2.33 -9.23 13.39
C ASP A 103 1.31 -9.57 12.30
N PRO A 104 0.93 -10.86 12.11
CA PRO A 104 -0.06 -11.28 11.10
C PRO A 104 -1.48 -10.79 11.40
N GLU A 105 -1.74 -10.28 12.60
CA GLU A 105 -3.03 -9.67 12.96
C GLU A 105 -3.13 -8.21 12.50
N VAL A 106 -2.03 -7.64 12.00
CA VAL A 106 -1.95 -6.25 11.52
C VAL A 106 -2.03 -6.19 10.01
N MET A 107 -2.78 -5.23 9.50
CA MET A 107 -2.75 -4.77 8.13
C MET A 107 -2.19 -3.34 8.09
N LEU A 108 -1.17 -3.13 7.33
CA LEU A 108 -0.58 -1.81 7.10
C LEU A 108 -1.31 -1.09 5.97
N GLY A 109 -1.51 0.22 6.10
CA GLY A 109 -2.18 1.04 5.10
C GLY A 109 -1.55 2.41 4.90
N ILE A 110 -1.49 2.85 3.64
CA ILE A 110 -1.04 4.19 3.23
C ILE A 110 -2.04 4.76 2.21
N TYR A 111 -2.44 6.00 2.41
CA TYR A 111 -3.31 6.73 1.49
C TYR A 111 -2.49 7.61 0.54
N VAL A 112 -2.73 7.48 -0.76
CA VAL A 112 -2.01 8.25 -1.78
C VAL A 112 -2.94 8.86 -2.83
N ALA A 113 -2.51 10.00 -3.35
CA ALA A 113 -2.93 10.59 -4.62
C ALA A 113 -1.71 11.31 -5.16
N ASP A 114 -1.05 10.72 -6.15
CA ASP A 114 0.23 11.09 -6.76
C ASP A 114 1.49 10.62 -6.05
N CYS A 115 1.57 10.64 -4.70
CA CYS A 115 2.70 10.06 -3.99
C CYS A 115 2.76 8.54 -4.20
N CYS A 116 3.97 7.97 -4.11
CA CYS A 116 4.20 6.54 -4.18
C CYS A 116 3.93 5.87 -2.82
N ALA A 117 3.25 4.74 -2.82
CA ALA A 117 3.33 3.78 -1.73
C ALA A 117 4.40 2.75 -2.08
N ILE A 118 5.34 2.53 -1.17
CA ILE A 118 6.43 1.57 -1.33
C ILE A 118 6.12 0.38 -0.43
N TYR A 119 5.99 -0.81 -1.02
CA TYR A 119 5.79 -2.07 -0.32
C TYR A 119 7.14 -2.74 -0.09
N PHE A 120 7.42 -3.12 1.12
CA PHE A 120 8.61 -3.88 1.52
C PHE A 120 8.17 -5.23 2.07
N VAL A 121 8.76 -6.31 1.58
CA VAL A 121 8.49 -7.66 2.05
C VAL A 121 9.80 -8.39 2.29
N ASP A 122 10.03 -8.85 3.51
CA ASP A 122 11.06 -9.81 3.85
C ASP A 122 10.42 -11.20 3.96
N PRO A 123 10.56 -12.05 2.92
CA PRO A 123 9.95 -13.37 2.95
C PRO A 123 10.69 -14.35 3.86
N VAL A 124 11.93 -14.05 4.24
CA VAL A 124 12.76 -14.92 5.10
C VAL A 124 12.38 -14.77 6.56
N ARG A 125 12.11 -13.53 6.99
CA ARG A 125 11.77 -13.21 8.38
C ARG A 125 10.30 -12.96 8.64
N ALA A 126 9.48 -12.99 7.59
CA ALA A 126 8.07 -12.62 7.62
C ALA A 126 7.86 -11.22 8.23
N VAL A 127 8.59 -10.24 7.72
CA VAL A 127 8.47 -8.82 8.08
C VAL A 127 7.96 -8.06 6.86
N ILE A 128 7.02 -7.16 7.08
CA ILE A 128 6.48 -6.29 6.05
C ILE A 128 6.58 -4.83 6.44
N GLY A 129 6.75 -3.96 5.44
CA GLY A 129 6.74 -2.53 5.61
C GLY A 129 5.96 -1.85 4.49
N ILE A 130 5.40 -0.68 4.77
CA ILE A 130 4.79 0.18 3.76
C ILE A 130 5.17 1.63 4.04
N ALA A 131 5.60 2.37 3.00
CA ALA A 131 6.03 3.76 3.14
C ALA A 131 5.32 4.67 2.15
N HIS A 132 5.05 5.90 2.59
CA HIS A 132 4.53 7.00 1.79
C HIS A 132 5.67 7.88 1.31
N SER A 133 5.88 8.00 0.02
CA SER A 133 6.96 8.79 -0.57
C SER A 133 6.44 9.65 -1.73
N GLY A 134 6.37 10.95 -1.49
CA GLY A 134 6.28 11.96 -2.54
C GLY A 134 7.64 12.66 -2.65
N ARG A 135 7.70 13.81 -3.34
CA ARG A 135 8.94 14.57 -3.53
C ARG A 135 9.71 14.79 -2.22
N LYS A 136 9.06 15.34 -1.17
CA LYS A 136 9.71 15.62 0.11
C LYS A 136 10.18 14.35 0.83
N GLY A 137 9.36 13.30 0.85
CA GLY A 137 9.74 12.02 1.46
C GLY A 137 10.94 11.39 0.75
N SER A 138 10.98 11.45 -0.59
CA SER A 138 12.11 10.97 -1.38
C SER A 138 13.37 11.81 -1.16
N GLU A 139 13.27 13.14 -1.11
CA GLU A 139 14.39 14.03 -0.77
C GLU A 139 14.96 13.74 0.63
N GLN A 140 14.12 13.32 1.59
CA GLN A 140 14.48 12.93 2.94
C GLN A 140 14.83 11.44 3.10
N ASN A 141 14.87 10.69 1.99
CA ASN A 141 15.26 9.28 1.95
C ASN A 141 14.36 8.35 2.80
N ILE A 142 13.02 8.53 2.79
CA ILE A 142 12.10 7.67 3.54
C ILE A 142 12.25 6.19 3.17
N ALA A 143 12.59 5.87 1.90
CA ALA A 143 12.82 4.51 1.46
C ALA A 143 14.02 3.87 2.16
N GLY A 144 15.16 4.58 2.22
CA GLY A 144 16.34 4.12 2.96
C GLY A 144 16.12 4.05 4.46
N MET A 145 15.38 5.01 5.04
CA MET A 145 15.02 4.98 6.47
C MET A 145 14.15 3.77 6.81
N THR A 146 13.18 3.43 5.95
CA THR A 146 12.34 2.24 6.14
C THR A 146 13.20 0.97 6.08
N LEU A 147 14.09 0.88 5.09
CA LEU A 147 15.05 -0.23 4.97
C LEU A 147 15.93 -0.37 6.22
N GLU A 148 16.51 0.73 6.70
CA GLU A 148 17.35 0.76 7.89
C GLU A 148 16.61 0.23 9.13
N HIS A 149 15.34 0.65 9.32
CA HIS A 149 14.52 0.16 10.43
C HIS A 149 14.17 -1.33 10.30
N MET A 150 13.97 -1.85 9.09
CA MET A 150 13.80 -3.30 8.86
C MET A 150 15.07 -4.07 9.19
N VAL A 151 16.24 -3.55 8.81
CA VAL A 151 17.54 -4.17 9.11
C VAL A 151 17.82 -4.14 10.61
N THR A 152 17.73 -2.98 11.24
CA THR A 152 18.14 -2.80 12.64
C THR A 152 17.11 -3.34 13.63
N GLY A 153 15.81 -3.19 13.34
CA GLY A 153 14.72 -3.57 14.22
C GLY A 153 14.27 -5.02 14.07
N PHE A 154 14.41 -5.61 12.88
CA PHE A 154 13.91 -6.95 12.59
C PHE A 154 14.97 -7.90 12.02
N GLY A 155 16.20 -7.43 11.82
CA GLY A 155 17.31 -8.22 11.30
C GLY A 155 17.15 -8.59 9.81
N SER A 156 16.35 -7.86 9.05
CA SER A 156 16.19 -8.07 7.61
C SER A 156 17.52 -7.88 6.88
N ALA A 157 17.78 -8.70 5.87
CA ALA A 157 18.92 -8.49 4.98
C ALA A 157 18.41 -7.79 3.70
N PRO A 158 19.03 -6.69 3.27
CA PRO A 158 18.55 -5.93 2.10
C PRO A 158 18.39 -6.77 0.83
N GLU A 159 19.30 -7.74 0.61
CA GLU A 159 19.28 -8.66 -0.53
C GLU A 159 18.10 -9.65 -0.54
N ASP A 160 17.50 -9.91 0.63
CA ASP A 160 16.34 -10.80 0.76
C ASP A 160 15.01 -10.07 0.49
N LEU A 161 15.02 -8.72 0.54
CA LEU A 161 13.82 -7.92 0.40
C LEU A 161 13.28 -7.91 -1.03
N VAL A 162 11.97 -8.05 -1.14
CA VAL A 162 11.20 -7.74 -2.34
C VAL A 162 10.51 -6.40 -2.13
N VAL A 163 10.81 -5.42 -2.98
CA VAL A 163 10.25 -4.08 -2.89
C VAL A 163 9.46 -3.75 -4.15
N GLN A 164 8.24 -3.22 -3.97
CA GLN A 164 7.34 -2.82 -5.06
C GLN A 164 6.91 -1.37 -4.88
N LEU A 165 7.05 -0.57 -5.95
CA LEU A 165 6.51 0.78 -6.05
C LEU A 165 5.10 0.74 -6.64
N SER A 166 4.17 1.49 -6.03
CA SER A 166 2.81 1.68 -6.53
C SER A 166 2.75 2.66 -7.72
N PRO A 167 1.59 2.77 -8.38
CA PRO A 167 1.30 3.92 -9.23
C PRO A 167 1.58 5.24 -8.50
N CYS A 168 2.22 6.18 -9.18
CA CYS A 168 2.51 7.51 -8.68
C CYS A 168 2.62 8.51 -9.83
N ILE A 169 2.64 9.81 -9.53
CA ILE A 169 2.79 10.82 -10.59
C ILE A 169 4.24 10.86 -11.08
N ARG A 170 4.41 11.04 -12.41
CA ARG A 170 5.70 10.99 -13.10
C ARG A 170 5.80 12.06 -14.18
N PRO A 171 6.97 12.37 -14.70
CA PRO A 171 7.09 13.16 -15.91
C PRO A 171 6.28 12.58 -17.07
N PRO A 172 5.69 13.42 -17.96
CA PRO A 172 5.73 14.87 -17.94
C PRO A 172 4.66 15.53 -17.04
N PHE A 173 3.83 14.77 -16.31
CA PHE A 173 2.75 15.29 -15.45
C PHE A 173 3.27 15.89 -14.13
N TYR A 174 4.49 15.55 -13.77
CA TYR A 174 5.21 16.11 -12.63
C TYR A 174 6.66 16.39 -13.00
N GLU A 175 7.26 17.43 -12.42
CA GLU A 175 8.60 17.92 -12.78
C GLU A 175 9.75 17.10 -12.21
N VAL A 176 9.49 16.25 -11.20
CA VAL A 176 10.49 15.44 -10.51
C VAL A 176 10.16 13.97 -10.66
N ASP A 177 11.13 13.17 -11.10
CA ASP A 177 11.03 11.71 -11.08
C ASP A 177 11.50 11.17 -9.73
N PHE A 178 10.64 11.30 -8.72
CA PHE A 178 10.94 10.76 -7.39
C PHE A 178 10.84 9.23 -7.34
N ALA A 179 10.16 8.59 -8.29
CA ALA A 179 10.15 7.12 -8.37
C ALA A 179 11.54 6.58 -8.73
N ALA A 180 12.21 7.18 -9.71
CA ALA A 180 13.60 6.85 -10.02
C ALA A 180 14.53 7.13 -8.82
N GLN A 181 14.31 8.21 -8.08
CA GLN A 181 15.07 8.52 -6.87
C GLN A 181 14.88 7.43 -5.79
N ILE A 182 13.64 6.96 -5.56
CA ILE A 182 13.33 5.86 -4.63
C ILE A 182 14.10 4.59 -5.03
N VAL A 183 14.05 4.21 -6.31
CA VAL A 183 14.77 3.02 -6.83
C VAL A 183 16.27 3.14 -6.56
N ASN A 184 16.88 4.28 -6.86
CA ASN A 184 18.31 4.52 -6.61
C ASN A 184 18.68 4.43 -5.12
N GLN A 185 17.83 4.95 -4.22
CA GLN A 185 18.04 4.87 -2.77
C GLN A 185 18.02 3.42 -2.27
N LEU A 186 17.06 2.63 -2.75
CA LEU A 186 16.93 1.21 -2.40
C LEU A 186 18.11 0.38 -2.93
N GLN A 187 18.53 0.62 -4.17
CA GLN A 187 19.72 -0.02 -4.76
C GLN A 187 20.98 0.32 -3.97
N ALA A 188 21.17 1.59 -3.61
CA ALA A 188 22.29 2.01 -2.79
C ALA A 188 22.26 1.37 -1.38
N GLY A 189 21.08 1.04 -0.85
CA GLY A 189 20.87 0.30 0.39
C GLY A 189 21.07 -1.21 0.26
N GLY A 190 21.38 -1.76 -0.92
CA GLY A 190 21.65 -3.18 -1.15
C GLY A 190 20.42 -4.02 -1.55
N VAL A 191 19.25 -3.42 -1.75
CA VAL A 191 18.06 -4.14 -2.23
C VAL A 191 18.26 -4.55 -3.69
N ARG A 192 18.04 -5.83 -4.00
CA ARG A 192 18.25 -6.40 -5.33
C ARG A 192 16.96 -6.59 -6.12
N GLN A 193 15.85 -6.83 -5.44
CA GLN A 193 14.55 -7.11 -6.03
C GLN A 193 13.63 -5.89 -5.87
N ILE A 194 13.75 -4.94 -6.79
CA ILE A 194 12.97 -3.70 -6.82
C ILE A 194 12.13 -3.69 -8.08
N TYR A 195 10.82 -3.57 -7.90
CA TYR A 195 9.83 -3.56 -8.97
C TYR A 195 9.08 -2.24 -8.98
N ASP A 196 8.89 -1.70 -10.16
CA ASP A 196 8.12 -0.49 -10.40
C ASP A 196 7.03 -0.81 -11.43
N CYS A 197 5.75 -0.56 -11.09
CA CYS A 197 4.66 -0.82 -12.02
C CYS A 197 4.65 0.13 -13.22
N GLY A 198 5.33 1.28 -13.12
CA GLY A 198 5.40 2.28 -14.19
C GLY A 198 4.14 3.11 -14.41
N ASP A 199 3.03 2.80 -13.75
CA ASP A 199 1.78 3.53 -13.90
C ASP A 199 1.91 4.98 -13.41
N ASN A 200 1.35 5.93 -14.20
CA ASN A 200 1.39 7.35 -13.92
C ASN A 200 -0.01 7.87 -13.54
N THR A 201 -0.18 8.29 -12.28
CA THR A 201 -1.47 8.75 -11.77
C THR A 201 -1.97 10.03 -12.42
N GLY A 202 -1.06 10.86 -12.96
CA GLY A 202 -1.43 12.06 -13.69
C GLY A 202 -1.90 11.78 -15.13
N ALA A 203 -1.58 10.62 -15.68
CA ALA A 203 -1.90 10.26 -17.06
C ALA A 203 -3.27 9.58 -17.20
N ASP A 204 -3.79 8.96 -16.14
CA ASP A 204 -5.01 8.15 -16.19
C ASP A 204 -5.93 8.47 -15.00
N LEU A 205 -6.74 9.52 -15.16
CA LEU A 205 -7.69 9.97 -14.15
C LEU A 205 -8.96 9.10 -14.07
N GLU A 206 -9.16 8.16 -14.99
CA GLU A 206 -10.26 7.20 -14.89
C GLU A 206 -9.92 6.10 -13.85
N ARG A 207 -8.65 5.71 -13.77
CA ARG A 207 -8.16 4.70 -12.82
C ARG A 207 -7.69 5.31 -11.49
N PHE A 208 -7.12 6.51 -11.49
CA PHE A 208 -6.42 7.07 -10.34
C PHE A 208 -7.00 8.41 -9.89
N TYR A 209 -6.93 8.67 -8.60
CA TYR A 209 -7.04 10.00 -8.05
C TYR A 209 -5.70 10.72 -8.16
N SER A 210 -5.69 11.96 -8.63
CA SER A 210 -4.48 12.77 -8.76
C SER A 210 -4.65 14.13 -8.07
N TYR A 211 -3.86 14.35 -7.03
CA TYR A 211 -3.85 15.64 -6.33
C TYR A 211 -3.42 16.79 -7.25
N ARG A 212 -2.41 16.55 -8.08
CA ARG A 212 -1.87 17.55 -9.03
C ARG A 212 -2.88 17.91 -10.09
N MET A 213 -3.44 16.92 -10.76
CA MET A 213 -4.32 17.13 -11.90
C MET A 213 -5.71 17.64 -11.47
N GLU A 214 -6.18 17.25 -10.31
CA GLU A 214 -7.48 17.65 -9.75
C GLU A 214 -7.35 18.82 -8.75
N LYS A 215 -6.20 19.50 -8.74
CA LYS A 215 -5.95 20.73 -7.96
C LYS A 215 -6.26 20.60 -6.47
N GLY A 216 -5.94 19.45 -5.89
CA GLY A 216 -6.11 19.16 -4.47
C GLY A 216 -7.47 18.61 -4.06
N SER A 217 -8.52 18.82 -4.85
CA SER A 217 -9.87 18.34 -4.56
C SER A 217 -10.11 16.98 -5.19
N THR A 218 -9.69 15.91 -4.52
CA THR A 218 -9.72 14.55 -5.04
C THR A 218 -9.74 13.50 -3.92
N GLY A 219 -10.10 12.26 -4.28
CA GLY A 219 -10.03 11.10 -3.40
C GLY A 219 -8.61 10.64 -3.10
N ARG A 220 -8.52 9.45 -2.50
CA ARG A 220 -7.25 8.77 -2.21
C ARG A 220 -7.37 7.29 -2.55
N MET A 221 -6.35 6.74 -3.17
CA MET A 221 -6.14 5.31 -3.24
C MET A 221 -5.60 4.82 -1.90
N LEU A 222 -5.94 3.59 -1.52
CA LEU A 222 -5.40 2.90 -0.36
C LEU A 222 -4.46 1.80 -0.82
N ALA A 223 -3.18 1.94 -0.47
CA ALA A 223 -2.21 0.86 -0.53
C ALA A 223 -2.29 0.07 0.77
N PHE A 224 -2.41 -1.26 0.69
CA PHE A 224 -2.47 -2.12 1.87
C PHE A 224 -1.59 -3.34 1.74
N LEU A 225 -1.06 -3.80 2.88
CA LEU A 225 -0.15 -4.94 2.98
C LEU A 225 -0.36 -5.65 4.32
N ALA A 226 -0.47 -6.98 4.29
CA ALA A 226 -0.59 -7.80 5.50
C ALA A 226 0.11 -9.14 5.33
N LEU A 227 0.61 -9.72 6.42
CA LEU A 227 1.06 -11.11 6.43
C LEU A 227 -0.15 -12.04 6.35
N THR A 228 -0.03 -13.17 5.65
CA THR A 228 -1.03 -14.25 5.73
C THR A 228 -1.01 -14.86 7.12
N LYS A 229 -2.20 -15.14 7.66
CA LYS A 229 -2.29 -15.95 8.88
C LYS A 229 -1.96 -17.38 8.47
N GLY A 230 -0.82 -17.90 8.92
CA GLY A 230 -0.50 -19.31 8.74
C GLY A 230 -1.60 -20.17 9.35
N ASP A 231 -1.89 -21.29 8.71
CA ASP A 231 -2.79 -22.29 9.27
C ASP A 231 -2.16 -22.82 10.58
N ARG A 232 -2.71 -22.42 11.72
CA ARG A 232 -2.24 -22.85 13.05
C ARG A 232 -2.47 -24.34 13.32
N SER A 233 -2.89 -25.12 12.31
CA SER A 233 -3.12 -26.57 12.43
C SER A 233 -1.83 -27.40 12.47
N LEU A 234 -0.65 -26.80 12.17
CA LEU A 234 0.64 -27.47 12.30
C LEU A 234 1.43 -26.87 13.48
N GLY A 235 0.97 -27.15 14.69
CA GLY A 235 1.77 -26.94 15.89
C GLY A 235 3.07 -27.77 15.81
N PRO A 236 4.21 -27.27 16.36
CA PRO A 236 5.44 -28.06 16.38
C PRO A 236 5.18 -29.36 17.10
N SER A 237 5.40 -30.49 16.42
CA SER A 237 5.42 -31.82 17.00
C SER A 237 6.48 -31.81 18.12
N SER A 238 6.03 -31.84 19.39
CA SER A 238 6.89 -32.06 20.54
C SER A 238 7.40 -33.48 20.51
N HIS A 239 8.47 -33.75 19.83
CA HIS A 239 9.30 -34.93 20.05
C HIS A 239 10.15 -34.65 21.29
N HIS A 240 9.67 -35.10 22.44
CA HIS A 240 10.55 -35.42 23.58
C HIS A 240 11.23 -36.75 23.28
N PRO A 241 12.57 -36.82 23.26
CA PRO A 241 13.23 -38.10 23.37
C PRO A 241 13.12 -38.55 24.85
N GLU A 242 12.43 -39.65 25.09
CA GLU A 242 12.56 -40.37 26.36
C GLU A 242 14.01 -40.95 26.44
N ILE A 243 14.65 -40.68 27.56
CA ILE A 243 15.90 -41.31 28.02
C ILE A 243 15.57 -42.54 28.85
#